data_4ad21ed87cc74ca59c2c3fb5330377db
#
_entry.id   4ad21ed87cc74ca59c2c3fb5330377db
#
_cell.length_a   1.000
_cell.length_b   1.000
_cell.length_c   1.000
_cell.angle_alpha   90.00
_cell.angle_beta   90.00
_cell.angle_gamma   90.00
#
_symmetry.space_group_name_H-M   'P 1'
#
loop_
_entity.id
_entity.type
_entity.pdbx_description
1 polymer ?
#
loop_
_entity_poly.entity_id
_entity_poly.type
_entity_poly.pdbx_seq_one_letter_code
_entity_poly.pdbx_strand_id
1 'polypeptide(L)'
;MSTRVAPIFPVSDLLAALAYYRRLGFDVRHWHSGAYGFVTFDGAEIHLGVEPDLDTRVDRRSSAYLFVEDADALAATWLAAGGDVRLPQDTEWGRHEGVLVDPDGNVIRFGSPMVAPTGHGHDHGHSHDHDHDHGHSHYHGSMPA
;
A
#
# COMPACT_ATOMS: atom_id res chain seq x y z
N MET A 1 -24.27 -9.59 -15.15
CA MET A 1 -23.02 -10.29 -15.51
C MET A 1 -21.85 -9.37 -15.27
N SER A 2 -20.80 -9.84 -14.60
CA SER A 2 -19.64 -9.03 -14.29
C SER A 2 -18.41 -9.63 -14.93
N THR A 3 -17.48 -8.77 -15.32
CA THR A 3 -16.21 -9.17 -15.90
C THR A 3 -15.14 -9.06 -14.82
N ARG A 4 -14.29 -10.05 -14.74
CA ARG A 4 -13.15 -10.04 -13.84
C ARG A 4 -11.87 -10.12 -14.65
N VAL A 5 -10.80 -9.65 -14.04
CA VAL A 5 -9.47 -9.70 -14.64
C VAL A 5 -8.51 -10.29 -13.62
N ALA A 6 -7.57 -11.09 -14.08
CA ALA A 6 -6.49 -11.57 -13.23
C ALA A 6 -5.19 -11.47 -14.02
N PRO A 7 -4.16 -10.82 -13.47
CA PRO A 7 -2.85 -10.83 -14.10
C PRO A 7 -2.24 -12.22 -14.00
N ILE A 8 -1.38 -12.54 -14.98
CA ILE A 8 -0.65 -13.81 -14.98
C ILE A 8 0.83 -13.50 -14.77
N PHE A 9 1.38 -14.01 -13.68
CA PHE A 9 2.80 -13.85 -13.35
C PHE A 9 3.56 -15.09 -13.81
N PRO A 10 4.59 -14.93 -14.64
CA PRO A 10 5.45 -16.05 -14.98
C PRO A 10 6.32 -16.41 -13.77
N VAL A 11 6.41 -17.71 -13.48
CA VAL A 11 7.24 -18.20 -12.39
C VAL A 11 8.07 -19.39 -12.91
N SER A 12 9.25 -19.57 -12.32
CA SER A 12 10.15 -20.66 -12.74
C SER A 12 9.81 -21.98 -12.04
N ASP A 13 9.29 -21.91 -10.81
CA ASP A 13 8.98 -23.07 -9.99
C ASP A 13 7.67 -22.80 -9.27
N LEU A 14 6.62 -23.52 -9.66
CA LEU A 14 5.29 -23.25 -9.11
C LEU A 14 5.21 -23.55 -7.60
N LEU A 15 5.77 -24.66 -7.15
CA LEU A 15 5.67 -25.00 -5.73
C LEU A 15 6.39 -23.97 -4.87
N ALA A 16 7.56 -23.51 -5.30
CA ALA A 16 8.29 -22.46 -4.59
C ALA A 16 7.50 -21.16 -4.57
N ALA A 17 6.88 -20.80 -5.71
CA ALA A 17 6.08 -19.59 -5.79
C ALA A 17 4.86 -19.66 -4.89
N LEU A 18 4.15 -20.78 -4.90
CA LEU A 18 2.98 -20.96 -4.03
C LEU A 18 3.37 -20.89 -2.56
N ALA A 19 4.50 -21.47 -2.19
CA ALA A 19 4.99 -21.42 -0.80
C ALA A 19 5.30 -19.97 -0.40
N TYR A 20 5.90 -19.21 -1.30
CA TYR A 20 6.19 -17.81 -1.05
C TYR A 20 4.92 -17.00 -0.78
N TYR A 21 3.95 -17.11 -1.67
CA TYR A 21 2.69 -16.35 -1.51
C TYR A 21 1.90 -16.82 -0.29
N ARG A 22 1.96 -18.11 0.02
CA ARG A 22 1.30 -18.62 1.22
C ARG A 22 1.88 -17.99 2.49
N ARG A 23 3.21 -17.85 2.55
CA ARG A 23 3.85 -17.20 3.71
C ARG A 23 3.39 -15.76 3.89
N LEU A 24 3.08 -15.09 2.80
CA LEU A 24 2.62 -13.69 2.85
C LEU A 24 1.15 -13.55 3.21
N GLY A 25 0.44 -14.67 3.35
CA GLY A 25 -0.98 -14.64 3.72
C GLY A 25 -1.94 -14.82 2.56
N PHE A 26 -1.45 -15.13 1.37
CA PHE A 26 -2.32 -15.44 0.25
C PHE A 26 -2.91 -16.83 0.41
N ASP A 27 -4.15 -17.01 -0.02
CA ASP A 27 -4.72 -18.34 -0.25
C ASP A 27 -4.16 -18.84 -1.57
N VAL A 28 -3.69 -20.10 -1.58
CA VAL A 28 -3.04 -20.64 -2.76
C VAL A 28 -3.72 -21.95 -3.17
N ARG A 29 -3.77 -22.18 -4.47
CA ARG A 29 -4.20 -23.43 -5.04
C ARG A 29 -3.56 -23.59 -6.41
N HIS A 30 -3.55 -24.79 -6.92
CA HIS A 30 -2.98 -25.05 -8.25
C HIS A 30 -3.86 -26.00 -9.02
N TRP A 31 -3.70 -25.95 -10.34
CA TRP A 31 -4.33 -26.92 -11.21
C TRP A 31 -3.66 -28.27 -10.98
N HIS A 32 -4.40 -29.35 -11.15
CA HIS A 32 -3.91 -30.69 -10.82
C HIS A 32 -2.66 -31.10 -11.60
N SER A 33 -2.41 -30.51 -12.78
CA SER A 33 -1.20 -30.77 -13.54
C SER A 33 0.07 -30.17 -12.92
N GLY A 34 -0.09 -29.23 -11.97
CA GLY A 34 1.06 -28.57 -11.35
C GLY A 34 1.73 -27.51 -12.21
N ALA A 35 1.12 -27.15 -13.36
CA ALA A 35 1.72 -26.17 -14.26
C ALA A 35 1.13 -24.79 -14.10
N TYR A 36 0.08 -24.63 -13.35
CA TYR A 36 -0.62 -23.37 -13.21
C TYR A 36 -1.16 -23.20 -11.79
N GLY A 37 -1.01 -22.03 -11.26
CA GLY A 37 -1.43 -21.74 -9.89
C GLY A 37 -2.29 -20.50 -9.79
N PHE A 38 -2.94 -20.38 -8.64
CA PHE A 38 -3.83 -19.26 -8.33
C PHE A 38 -3.53 -18.80 -6.91
N VAL A 39 -3.31 -17.52 -6.74
CA VAL A 39 -3.12 -16.93 -5.43
C VAL A 39 -4.12 -15.80 -5.26
N THR A 40 -4.77 -15.76 -4.09
CA THR A 40 -5.77 -14.74 -3.82
C THR A 40 -5.47 -14.07 -2.49
N PHE A 41 -5.66 -12.77 -2.47
CA PHE A 41 -5.46 -11.96 -1.28
C PHE A 41 -6.63 -10.99 -1.18
N ASP A 42 -7.45 -11.17 -0.14
CA ASP A 42 -8.58 -10.29 0.13
C ASP A 42 -9.43 -10.04 -1.13
N GLY A 43 -9.71 -11.11 -1.86
CA GLY A 43 -10.53 -11.06 -3.07
C GLY A 43 -9.77 -10.75 -4.35
N ALA A 44 -8.54 -10.29 -4.28
CA ALA A 44 -7.73 -10.06 -5.47
C ALA A 44 -7.07 -11.36 -5.90
N GLU A 45 -7.16 -11.68 -7.19
CA GLU A 45 -6.64 -12.94 -7.71
C GLU A 45 -5.51 -12.68 -8.71
N ILE A 46 -4.44 -13.44 -8.55
CA ILE A 46 -3.29 -13.43 -9.45
C ILE A 46 -3.05 -14.88 -9.86
N HIS A 47 -2.76 -15.09 -11.14
CA HIS A 47 -2.43 -16.42 -11.65
C HIS A 47 -0.92 -16.56 -11.78
N LEU A 48 -0.43 -17.77 -11.60
CA LEU A 48 0.99 -18.08 -11.74
C LEU A 48 1.13 -19.11 -12.86
N GLY A 49 1.84 -18.73 -13.93
CA GLY A 49 2.09 -19.63 -15.06
C GLY A 49 3.55 -20.04 -15.06
N VAL A 50 3.81 -21.35 -15.15
CA VAL A 50 5.17 -21.86 -15.11
C VAL A 50 5.86 -21.61 -16.45
N GLU A 51 7.04 -21.01 -16.38
CA GLU A 51 7.95 -20.86 -17.53
C GLU A 51 9.31 -21.39 -17.09
N PRO A 52 9.63 -22.67 -17.40
CA PRO A 52 10.85 -23.29 -16.89
C PRO A 52 12.14 -22.58 -17.28
N ASP A 53 12.13 -21.90 -18.43
CA ASP A 53 13.32 -21.19 -18.93
C ASP A 53 13.28 -19.70 -18.59
N LEU A 54 12.52 -19.33 -17.58
CA LEU A 54 12.37 -17.94 -17.20
C LEU A 54 13.70 -17.35 -16.72
N ASP A 55 14.14 -16.30 -17.40
CA ASP A 55 15.34 -15.58 -17.00
C ASP A 55 14.94 -14.38 -16.15
N THR A 56 15.09 -14.53 -14.85
CA THR A 56 14.69 -13.49 -13.89
C THR A 56 15.59 -12.26 -13.93
N ARG A 57 16.70 -12.34 -14.67
CA ARG A 57 17.60 -11.20 -14.84
C ARG A 57 17.13 -10.24 -15.92
N VAL A 58 16.22 -10.69 -16.78
CA VAL A 58 15.66 -9.86 -17.82
C VAL A 58 14.54 -9.02 -17.23
N ASP A 59 14.53 -7.74 -17.51
CA ASP A 59 13.54 -6.82 -16.98
C ASP A 59 12.21 -6.94 -17.72
N ARG A 60 11.60 -8.11 -17.60
CA ARG A 60 10.28 -8.40 -18.15
C ARG A 60 9.35 -8.81 -17.03
N ARG A 61 9.06 -7.85 -16.19
CA ARG A 61 8.27 -8.14 -15.02
C ARG A 61 6.80 -7.96 -15.29
N SER A 62 6.04 -8.95 -14.87
CA SER A 62 4.60 -8.77 -14.76
C SER A 62 4.32 -8.00 -13.49
N SER A 63 3.27 -7.20 -13.51
CA SER A 63 2.93 -6.41 -12.35
C SER A 63 1.42 -6.32 -12.15
N ALA A 64 1.04 -6.04 -10.92
CA ALA A 64 -0.34 -5.80 -10.55
C ALA A 64 -0.36 -4.70 -9.52
N TYR A 65 -1.47 -3.97 -9.43
CA TYR A 65 -1.68 -2.97 -8.40
C TYR A 65 -2.80 -3.41 -7.50
N LEU A 66 -2.52 -3.48 -6.20
CA LEU A 66 -3.53 -3.78 -5.20
C LEU A 66 -3.94 -2.51 -4.47
N PHE A 67 -5.22 -2.22 -4.46
CA PHE A 67 -5.77 -1.16 -3.64
C PHE A 67 -6.03 -1.74 -2.26
N VAL A 68 -5.37 -1.21 -1.24
CA VAL A 68 -5.48 -1.72 0.13
C VAL A 68 -5.87 -0.57 1.06
N GLU A 69 -6.34 -0.92 2.24
CA GLU A 69 -6.79 0.09 3.19
C GLU A 69 -5.64 0.71 3.97
N ASP A 70 -4.61 -0.08 4.26
CA ASP A 70 -3.48 0.36 5.06
C ASP A 70 -2.20 -0.24 4.51
N ALA A 71 -1.51 0.52 3.67
CA ALA A 71 -0.30 0.05 3.03
C ALA A 71 0.85 -0.16 4.04
N ASP A 72 0.93 0.66 5.07
CA ASP A 72 1.98 0.50 6.07
C ASP A 72 1.83 -0.79 6.86
N ALA A 73 0.60 -1.11 7.28
CA ALA A 73 0.35 -2.34 8.02
C ALA A 73 0.65 -3.56 7.15
N LEU A 74 0.24 -3.53 5.89
CA LEU A 74 0.51 -4.63 4.97
C LEU A 74 1.99 -4.80 4.71
N ALA A 75 2.72 -3.70 4.51
CA ALA A 75 4.17 -3.75 4.32
C ALA A 75 4.86 -4.40 5.53
N ALA A 76 4.45 -4.04 6.74
CA ALA A 76 5.01 -4.62 7.95
C ALA A 76 4.75 -6.12 8.03
N THR A 77 3.52 -6.54 7.70
CA THR A 77 3.14 -7.95 7.71
C THR A 77 3.97 -8.75 6.70
N TRP A 78 4.06 -8.25 5.48
CA TRP A 78 4.79 -8.95 4.43
C TRP A 78 6.29 -8.97 4.69
N LEU A 79 6.84 -7.88 5.21
CA LEU A 79 8.25 -7.83 5.55
C LEU A 79 8.59 -8.84 6.65
N ALA A 80 7.73 -8.92 7.69
CA ALA A 80 7.93 -9.87 8.78
C ALA A 80 7.83 -11.32 8.29
N ALA A 81 7.08 -11.57 7.22
CA ALA A 81 6.94 -12.90 6.63
C ALA A 81 8.06 -13.24 5.64
N GLY A 82 9.04 -12.35 5.47
CA GLY A 82 10.18 -12.58 4.60
C GLY A 82 10.01 -12.10 3.16
N GLY A 83 9.01 -11.26 2.90
CA GLY A 83 8.81 -10.69 1.58
C GLY A 83 9.85 -9.62 1.26
N ASP A 84 10.15 -9.46 -0.03
CA ASP A 84 11.02 -8.39 -0.51
C ASP A 84 10.14 -7.15 -0.73
N VAL A 85 10.09 -6.31 0.29
CA VAL A 85 9.17 -5.18 0.36
C VAL A 85 9.92 -3.87 0.34
N ARG A 86 9.46 -2.94 -0.51
CA ARG A 86 9.83 -1.54 -0.45
C ARG A 86 8.75 -0.81 0.32
N LEU A 87 9.16 -0.09 1.37
CA LEU A 87 8.20 0.54 2.28
C LEU A 87 7.37 1.60 1.56
N PRO A 88 6.10 1.74 1.93
CA PRO A 88 5.23 2.71 1.29
C PRO A 88 5.73 4.15 1.42
N GLN A 89 5.53 4.89 0.36
CA GLN A 89 5.84 6.31 0.29
C GLN A 89 4.69 7.03 -0.39
N ASP A 90 4.53 8.31 -0.06
CA ASP A 90 3.53 9.14 -0.71
C ASP A 90 3.95 9.44 -2.13
N THR A 91 3.00 9.37 -3.05
CA THR A 91 3.22 9.66 -4.45
C THR A 91 2.60 10.98 -4.85
N GLU A 92 3.02 11.51 -6.00
CA GLU A 92 2.45 12.74 -6.53
C GLU A 92 0.98 12.58 -6.91
N TRP A 93 0.55 11.34 -7.17
CA TRP A 93 -0.84 11.07 -7.58
C TRP A 93 -1.74 10.68 -6.42
N GLY A 94 -1.33 10.99 -5.20
CA GLY A 94 -2.23 10.91 -4.05
C GLY A 94 -2.37 9.55 -3.41
N ARG A 95 -1.40 8.67 -3.62
CA ARG A 95 -1.42 7.32 -3.04
C ARG A 95 -0.21 7.13 -2.14
N HIS A 96 -0.38 6.30 -1.13
CA HIS A 96 0.70 5.85 -0.26
C HIS A 96 1.04 4.43 -0.69
N GLU A 97 2.15 4.26 -1.43
CA GLU A 97 2.45 3.04 -2.17
C GLU A 97 3.71 2.34 -1.74
N GLY A 98 3.61 1.03 -1.58
CA GLY A 98 4.75 0.16 -1.44
C GLY A 98 4.87 -0.81 -2.60
N VAL A 99 5.92 -1.61 -2.59
CA VAL A 99 6.21 -2.57 -3.64
C VAL A 99 6.62 -3.89 -3.00
N LEU A 100 6.07 -4.97 -3.50
CA LEU A 100 6.49 -6.33 -3.19
C LEU A 100 7.05 -6.95 -4.46
N VAL A 101 8.25 -7.52 -4.38
CA VAL A 101 8.86 -8.23 -5.51
C VAL A 101 8.93 -9.71 -5.15
N ASP A 102 8.39 -10.57 -6.01
CA ASP A 102 8.44 -12.00 -5.75
C ASP A 102 9.80 -12.58 -6.22
N PRO A 103 10.12 -13.84 -5.89
CA PRO A 103 11.42 -14.42 -6.25
C PRO A 103 11.69 -14.47 -7.75
N ASP A 104 10.65 -14.42 -8.58
CA ASP A 104 10.80 -14.44 -10.04
C ASP A 104 10.83 -13.02 -10.63
N GLY A 105 10.79 -11.99 -9.80
CA GLY A 105 10.85 -10.61 -10.24
C GLY A 105 9.50 -9.99 -10.57
N ASN A 106 8.41 -10.70 -10.36
CA ASN A 106 7.09 -10.11 -10.53
C ASN A 106 6.81 -9.08 -9.44
N VAL A 107 6.07 -8.06 -9.78
CA VAL A 107 5.92 -6.88 -8.91
C VAL A 107 4.46 -6.69 -8.53
N ILE A 108 4.20 -6.60 -7.24
CA ILE A 108 2.92 -6.15 -6.73
C ILE A 108 3.14 -4.76 -6.12
N ARG A 109 2.51 -3.75 -6.72
CA ARG A 109 2.42 -2.44 -6.10
C ARG A 109 1.16 -2.44 -5.27
N PHE A 110 1.25 -1.92 -4.06
CA PHE A 110 0.08 -1.85 -3.19
C PHE A 110 -0.01 -0.45 -2.61
N GLY A 111 -1.21 0.09 -2.59
CA GLY A 111 -1.37 1.46 -2.18
C GLY A 111 -2.68 1.71 -1.45
N SER A 112 -2.61 2.60 -0.49
CA SER A 112 -3.75 3.09 0.26
C SER A 112 -3.90 4.59 0.00
N PRO A 113 -5.05 5.19 0.34
CA PRO A 113 -5.18 6.63 0.26
C PRO A 113 -4.14 7.30 1.15
N MET A 114 -3.61 8.43 0.69
CA MET A 114 -2.78 9.24 1.57
C MET A 114 -3.64 9.73 2.73
N VAL A 115 -3.10 9.58 3.95
CA VAL A 115 -3.76 10.18 5.09
C VAL A 115 -3.54 11.67 4.98
N ALA A 116 -4.63 12.41 4.82
CA ALA A 116 -4.53 13.85 4.78
C ALA A 116 -3.88 14.29 6.09
N PRO A 117 -2.87 15.15 6.03
CA PRO A 117 -2.23 15.64 7.25
C PRO A 117 -3.18 16.55 8.01
N THR A 118 -4.29 16.21 8.01
CA THR A 118 -5.39 16.85 8.57
C THR A 118 -5.07 18.01 9.43
N GLY A 119 -5.01 17.63 9.23
CA GLY A 119 -4.96 18.18 9.72
C GLY A 119 -5.22 18.69 10.52
N HIS A 120 -5.15 18.74 10.77
CA HIS A 120 -5.21 19.01 11.42
C HIS A 120 -5.20 20.06 11.82
N GLY A 121 -5.15 19.91 11.74
CA GLY A 121 -5.15 20.67 11.96
C GLY A 121 -5.45 21.54 12.34
N HIS A 122 -5.87 21.77 12.55
CA HIS A 122 -6.18 22.45 12.66
C HIS A 122 -6.29 23.43 13.34
N ASP A 123 -6.18 23.35 13.40
CA ASP A 123 -6.28 23.92 13.81
C ASP A 123 -6.29 24.93 14.33
N HIS A 124 -6.37 25.27 14.54
CA HIS A 124 -6.37 25.97 14.89
C HIS A 124 -6.48 27.09 15.30
N GLY A 125 -6.52 27.04 15.29
CA GLY A 125 -6.67 27.88 15.43
C GLY A 125 -6.71 28.89 16.05
N HIS A 126 -6.97 29.18 16.37
CA HIS A 126 -7.07 29.92 16.73
C HIS A 126 -7.05 31.05 17.35
N SER A 127 -6.98 31.15 17.43
CA SER A 127 -6.97 31.86 17.79
C SER A 127 -7.05 32.95 18.41
N HIS A 128 -7.33 33.28 18.73
CA HIS A 128 -7.47 34.06 19.08
C HIS A 128 -7.43 35.21 19.66
N ASP A 129 -7.45 35.31 19.62
CA ASP A 129 -7.43 36.02 19.96
C ASP A 129 -7.52 37.11 20.63
N HIS A 130 -7.75 37.42 20.97
CA HIS A 130 -7.90 38.12 21.37
C HIS A 130 -7.86 39.25 22.00
N ASP A 131 -7.87 39.34 21.96
CA ASP A 131 -7.88 40.03 22.33
C ASP A 131 -7.93 41.10 22.99
N HIS A 132 -8.13 41.37 23.25
CA HIS A 132 -8.26 42.05 23.69
C HIS A 132 -8.27 43.18 24.30
N ASP A 133 -8.31 43.21 24.18
CA ASP A 133 -8.38 43.92 24.56
C ASP A 133 -8.39 44.93 25.19
N HIS A 134 -8.63 45.14 25.39
CA HIS A 134 -8.70 45.82 25.79
C HIS A 134 -8.66 46.88 26.44
N GLY A 135 -8.61 46.74 26.33
CA GLY A 135 -8.72 47.51 26.76
C GLY A 135 -8.68 48.44 27.39
N HIS A 136 -8.89 48.57 27.49
CA HIS A 136 -8.92 49.27 27.96
C HIS A 136 -8.90 50.34 28.50
N SER A 137 -8.93 50.31 28.40
CA SER A 137 -8.95 51.05 28.71
C SER A 137 -9.11 51.95 29.41
N HIS A 138 -9.22 52.07 29.69
CA HIS A 138 -9.43 52.73 30.19
C HIS A 138 -9.35 53.75 30.87
N TYR A 139 -9.29 53.87 30.84
CA TYR A 139 -9.18 54.61 31.37
C TYR A 139 -9.29 55.64 31.86
N HIS A 140 -9.41 55.80 31.89
CA HIS A 140 -9.52 56.60 32.21
C HIS A 140 -9.62 57.54 33.01
N GLY A 141 -9.67 57.26 32.96
CA GLY A 141 -9.87 58.03 33.39
C GLY A 141 -9.75 58.93 34.14
N SER A 142 -9.72 59.15 34.33
CA SER A 142 -9.69 59.89 34.83
C SER A 142 -9.45 60.90 35.39
N MET A 143 -9.50 61.33 35.62
CA MET A 143 -9.29 62.18 35.91
C MET A 143 -9.53 63.20 36.64
N PRO A 144 -9.40 63.37 36.92
CA PRO A 144 -9.48 64.15 37.38
C PRO A 144 -9.49 65.22 37.84
N ALA A 145 -9.62 65.45 37.86
CA ALA A 145 -9.58 66.44 38.02
C ALA A 145 -9.32 67.19 38.58
#